data_f158eb82858c7cac90d0b3f24e7f33f2
#
_entry.id   f158eb82858c7cac90d0b3f24e7f33f2
#
_cell.length_a   1.000
_cell.length_b   1.000
_cell.length_c   1.000
_cell.angle_alpha   90.00
_cell.angle_beta   90.00
_cell.angle_gamma   90.00
#
_symmetry.space_group_name_H-M   'P 1'
#
loop_
_entity.id
_entity.type
_entity.pdbx_description
1 polymer ?
#
loop_
_entity_poly.entity_id
_entity_poly.type
_entity_poly.pdbx_seq_one_letter_code
_entity_poly.pdbx_strand_id
1 'polypeptide(L)'
;TFGVKLRGSYEWQTGNKLDGSNSKINSYELGLTTTLTFPRVLFPTFSKRDMNFPASTTFRLYADQMNRARFFKLLAFGGDASYEFQPTATSHHSITPFKLTFNLLQHTTHEFDSITNVNKALKKSLQNQFIPAMNYTYTYDDSPITSRRNHLWWQASVTQAGLVLDGIYALAGKKFNQEDKELLGNPFAQFIKGTAEIRYNYALGHKQYLVGRLMAGAIYSYGNARTSPYNEQFYIGGANSIRAFTIRSIGPGRYYQNSDNNKYAYIDRTGDLKFEANLEYRFPILGDLHGATFLDSGNIWLIRNDPDRPGGQLKWGSFLKDLALGTGFGLRYDLTFIVIRFDVGIGLHLPYDTGKKGYYNIPKFKDGMGYHFAIGYPF
;
A
#
# COMPACT_ATOMS: atom_id res chain seq x y z
N THR A 1 -28.97 -3.92 -0.34
CA THR A 1 -28.59 -2.53 -0.70
C THR A 1 -27.72 -2.54 -1.94
N PHE A 2 -28.01 -1.64 -2.87
CA PHE A 2 -27.17 -1.38 -4.05
C PHE A 2 -26.40 -0.08 -3.81
N GLY A 3 -25.10 -0.09 -4.12
CA GLY A 3 -24.23 1.07 -3.97
C GLY A 3 -23.34 1.26 -5.20
N VAL A 4 -23.04 2.53 -5.50
CA VAL A 4 -22.06 2.92 -6.51
C VAL A 4 -21.08 3.88 -5.87
N LYS A 5 -19.79 3.60 -5.97
CA LYS A 5 -18.72 4.42 -5.43
C LYS A 5 -17.77 4.83 -6.55
N LEU A 6 -17.60 6.14 -6.71
CA LEU A 6 -16.55 6.72 -7.53
C LEU A 6 -15.38 7.10 -6.63
N ARG A 7 -14.17 6.78 -7.04
CA ARG A 7 -12.93 7.17 -6.39
C ARG A 7 -12.05 7.87 -7.40
N GLY A 8 -11.51 9.01 -7.02
CA GLY A 8 -10.49 9.71 -7.78
C GLY A 8 -9.33 10.07 -6.85
N SER A 9 -8.12 9.83 -7.29
CA SER A 9 -6.92 10.35 -6.65
C SER A 9 -6.03 11.00 -7.70
N TYR A 10 -5.47 12.14 -7.35
CA TYR A 10 -4.50 12.84 -8.16
C TYR A 10 -3.26 13.08 -7.33
N GLU A 11 -2.13 12.62 -7.82
CA GLU A 11 -0.85 12.77 -7.18
C GLU A 11 -0.02 13.79 -7.95
N TRP A 12 0.25 14.90 -7.30
CA TRP A 12 1.09 15.96 -7.82
C TRP A 12 2.42 15.98 -7.07
N GLN A 13 3.49 15.71 -7.78
CA GLN A 13 4.82 15.76 -7.21
C GLN A 13 5.53 17.05 -7.66
N THR A 14 5.95 17.85 -6.69
CA THR A 14 6.67 19.11 -6.95
C THR A 14 8.16 18.88 -7.23
N GLY A 15 8.64 17.64 -7.18
CA GLY A 15 10.01 17.24 -7.43
C GLY A 15 11.01 17.73 -6.38
N ASN A 16 11.63 16.80 -5.69
CA ASN A 16 12.76 17.08 -4.81
C ASN A 16 14.05 16.72 -5.55
N LYS A 17 15.16 17.45 -5.30
CA LYS A 17 16.46 17.15 -5.93
C LYS A 17 17.00 15.78 -5.56
N LEU A 18 16.64 15.25 -4.38
CA LEU A 18 16.99 13.88 -3.96
C LEU A 18 16.33 12.81 -4.82
N ASP A 19 15.17 13.12 -5.41
CA ASP A 19 14.41 12.19 -6.24
C ASP A 19 14.75 12.34 -7.73
N GLY A 20 15.68 13.24 -8.06
CA GLY A 20 16.09 13.58 -9.42
C GLY A 20 15.30 14.71 -10.06
N SER A 21 15.92 15.37 -11.05
CA SER A 21 15.38 16.56 -11.72
C SER A 21 14.08 16.33 -12.51
N ASN A 22 13.65 15.07 -12.66
CA ASN A 22 12.46 14.65 -13.42
C ASN A 22 11.38 13.98 -12.58
N SER A 23 11.41 14.09 -11.27
CA SER A 23 10.41 13.54 -10.37
C SER A 23 9.03 14.25 -10.45
N LYS A 24 8.84 15.22 -11.34
CA LYS A 24 7.55 15.85 -11.64
C LYS A 24 6.65 14.88 -12.41
N ILE A 25 6.29 13.78 -11.78
CA ILE A 25 5.40 12.78 -12.35
C ILE A 25 4.01 13.02 -11.77
N ASN A 26 3.13 13.49 -12.62
CA ASN A 26 1.72 13.53 -12.30
C ASN A 26 1.14 12.15 -12.52
N SER A 27 0.45 11.62 -11.54
CA SER A 27 -0.32 10.40 -11.68
C SER A 27 -1.75 10.62 -11.22
N TYR A 28 -2.68 9.93 -11.83
CA TYR A 28 -4.04 9.88 -11.35
C TYR A 28 -4.55 8.44 -11.33
N GLU A 29 -5.45 8.19 -10.40
CA GLU A 29 -6.18 6.93 -10.33
C GLU A 29 -7.66 7.26 -10.31
N LEU A 30 -8.42 6.56 -11.15
CA LEU A 30 -9.88 6.64 -11.21
C LEU A 30 -10.44 5.25 -10.96
N GLY A 31 -11.35 5.14 -10.01
CA GLY A 31 -11.97 3.88 -9.64
C GLY A 31 -13.50 3.99 -9.65
N LEU A 32 -14.14 2.99 -10.24
CA LEU A 32 -15.58 2.76 -10.18
C LEU A 32 -15.81 1.42 -9.48
N THR A 33 -16.63 1.43 -8.44
CA THR A 33 -17.02 0.21 -7.74
C THR A 33 -18.54 0.20 -7.62
N THR A 34 -19.15 -0.91 -8.02
CA THR A 34 -20.55 -1.20 -7.78
C THR A 34 -20.66 -2.34 -6.78
N THR A 35 -21.57 -2.21 -5.83
CA THR A 35 -21.77 -3.17 -4.74
C THR A 35 -23.21 -3.59 -4.65
N LEU A 36 -23.44 -4.87 -4.40
CA LEU A 36 -24.74 -5.43 -4.04
C LEU A 36 -24.58 -6.15 -2.70
N THR A 37 -25.16 -5.58 -1.63
CA THR A 37 -25.02 -6.11 -0.27
C THR A 37 -26.37 -6.69 0.20
N PHE A 38 -26.31 -7.92 0.68
CA PHE A 38 -27.40 -8.63 1.36
C PHE A 38 -27.11 -8.68 2.86
N PRO A 39 -28.02 -8.25 3.75
CA PRO A 39 -27.80 -8.24 5.20
C PRO A 39 -27.97 -9.66 5.80
N ARG A 40 -27.39 -10.65 5.16
CA ARG A 40 -27.35 -12.06 5.58
C ARG A 40 -26.29 -12.82 4.82
N VAL A 41 -25.87 -13.97 5.33
CA VAL A 41 -25.04 -14.92 4.60
C VAL A 41 -25.90 -15.69 3.58
N LEU A 42 -25.54 -15.63 2.31
CA LEU A 42 -26.29 -16.30 1.24
C LEU A 42 -25.82 -17.75 1.03
N PHE A 43 -24.53 -18.01 1.16
CA PHE A 43 -23.91 -19.32 0.98
C PHE A 43 -22.76 -19.48 2.03
N PRO A 44 -22.50 -20.70 2.53
CA PRO A 44 -23.31 -21.91 2.40
C PRO A 44 -24.62 -21.80 3.19
N THR A 45 -25.69 -22.41 2.67
CA THR A 45 -27.01 -22.40 3.31
C THR A 45 -27.08 -23.18 4.61
N PHE A 46 -25.99 -23.84 5.03
CA PHE A 46 -25.89 -24.52 6.33
C PHE A 46 -26.00 -23.55 7.53
N SER A 47 -25.80 -22.27 7.31
CA SER A 47 -25.84 -21.22 8.32
C SER A 47 -27.22 -20.61 8.51
N LYS A 48 -28.31 -21.36 8.28
CA LYS A 48 -29.67 -20.97 8.67
C LYS A 48 -29.92 -20.95 10.19
N ARG A 49 -28.89 -21.23 11.01
CA ARG A 49 -28.93 -20.88 12.42
C ARG A 49 -28.86 -19.36 12.52
N ASP A 50 -29.82 -18.79 13.20
CA ASP A 50 -29.89 -17.38 13.55
C ASP A 50 -28.52 -16.95 14.11
N MET A 51 -27.75 -16.25 13.30
CA MET A 51 -26.51 -15.64 13.78
C MET A 51 -26.92 -14.51 14.71
N ASN A 52 -26.54 -14.60 15.97
CA ASN A 52 -26.82 -13.59 17.00
C ASN A 52 -25.98 -12.30 16.81
N PHE A 53 -25.41 -12.10 15.64
CA PHE A 53 -24.55 -10.97 15.29
C PHE A 53 -24.74 -10.54 13.84
N PRO A 54 -24.43 -9.28 13.50
CA PRO A 54 -24.50 -8.77 12.15
C PRO A 54 -23.62 -9.57 11.18
N ALA A 55 -24.20 -10.00 10.07
CA ALA A 55 -23.50 -10.67 8.98
C ALA A 55 -24.05 -10.22 7.64
N SER A 56 -23.21 -10.12 6.63
CA SER A 56 -23.61 -9.73 5.27
C SER A 56 -22.86 -10.48 4.19
N THR A 57 -23.44 -10.52 3.02
CA THR A 57 -22.81 -10.96 1.79
C THR A 57 -22.77 -9.80 0.82
N THR A 58 -21.59 -9.47 0.32
CA THR A 58 -21.41 -8.37 -0.62
C THR A 58 -20.77 -8.87 -1.90
N PHE A 59 -21.42 -8.60 -3.03
CA PHE A 59 -20.85 -8.77 -4.36
C PHE A 59 -20.37 -7.41 -4.86
N ARG A 60 -19.13 -7.38 -5.36
CA ARG A 60 -18.52 -6.16 -5.91
C ARG A 60 -18.06 -6.39 -7.34
N LEU A 61 -18.29 -5.39 -8.18
CA LEU A 61 -17.62 -5.24 -9.47
C LEU A 61 -16.87 -3.92 -9.45
N TYR A 62 -15.64 -3.92 -9.92
CA TYR A 62 -14.79 -2.75 -9.91
C TYR A 62 -13.94 -2.62 -11.16
N ALA A 63 -13.60 -1.38 -11.47
CA ALA A 63 -12.63 -1.01 -12.49
C ALA A 63 -11.81 0.16 -11.98
N ASP A 64 -10.52 -0.02 -11.88
CA ASP A 64 -9.55 0.97 -11.41
C ASP A 64 -8.54 1.26 -12.52
N GLN A 65 -8.46 2.50 -12.95
CA GLN A 65 -7.48 2.96 -13.93
C GLN A 65 -6.39 3.75 -13.23
N MET A 66 -5.17 3.28 -13.32
CA MET A 66 -3.96 3.97 -12.89
C MET A 66 -3.27 4.55 -14.11
N ASN A 67 -3.06 5.86 -14.13
CA ASN A 67 -2.26 6.54 -15.14
C ASN A 67 -0.97 7.09 -14.50
N ARG A 68 0.15 6.55 -14.89
CA ARG A 68 1.48 7.10 -14.60
C ARG A 68 1.92 7.93 -15.79
N ALA A 69 1.72 9.24 -15.73
CA ALA A 69 2.03 10.14 -16.82
C ALA A 69 3.46 9.94 -17.32
N ARG A 70 3.65 9.87 -18.65
CA ARG A 70 4.90 9.57 -19.37
C ARG A 70 5.37 8.12 -19.34
N PHE A 71 4.65 7.20 -18.67
CA PHE A 71 5.09 5.82 -18.58
C PHE A 71 4.07 4.83 -19.10
N PHE A 72 3.00 4.62 -18.35
CA PHE A 72 1.99 3.62 -18.70
C PHE A 72 0.61 3.95 -18.16
N LYS A 73 -0.38 3.30 -18.74
CA LYS A 73 -1.74 3.20 -18.20
C LYS A 73 -2.03 1.75 -17.89
N LEU A 74 -2.42 1.49 -16.65
CA LEU A 74 -2.83 0.16 -16.19
C LEU A 74 -4.30 0.21 -15.80
N LEU A 75 -5.10 -0.66 -16.38
CA LEU A 75 -6.49 -0.89 -16.01
C LEU A 75 -6.57 -2.22 -15.23
N ALA A 76 -7.11 -2.16 -14.01
CA ALA A 76 -7.45 -3.33 -13.23
C ALA A 76 -8.97 -3.40 -13.10
N PHE A 77 -9.58 -4.48 -13.55
CA PHE A 77 -11.02 -4.68 -13.39
C PHE A 77 -11.32 -6.08 -12.93
N GLY A 78 -12.44 -6.24 -12.26
CA GLY A 78 -12.77 -7.55 -11.72
C GLY A 78 -14.02 -7.55 -10.85
N GLY A 79 -14.17 -8.63 -10.12
CA GLY A 79 -15.24 -8.79 -9.16
C GLY A 79 -14.87 -9.72 -8.03
N ASP A 80 -15.58 -9.58 -6.94
CA ASP A 80 -15.45 -10.44 -5.77
C ASP A 80 -16.79 -10.68 -5.06
N ALA A 81 -16.81 -11.74 -4.27
CA ALA A 81 -17.86 -12.05 -3.33
C ALA A 81 -17.26 -12.15 -1.92
N SER A 82 -17.74 -11.34 -1.00
CA SER A 82 -17.23 -11.30 0.37
C SER A 82 -18.32 -11.50 1.41
N TYR A 83 -17.94 -12.12 2.52
CA TYR A 83 -18.75 -12.30 3.72
C TYR A 83 -18.15 -11.47 4.85
N GLU A 84 -19.01 -10.70 5.50
CA GLU A 84 -18.62 -9.87 6.63
C GLU A 84 -19.36 -10.33 7.87
N PHE A 85 -18.64 -10.48 8.98
CA PHE A 85 -19.18 -10.93 10.27
C PHE A 85 -18.70 -10.00 11.37
N GLN A 86 -19.61 -9.60 12.24
CA GLN A 86 -19.30 -8.79 13.40
C GLN A 86 -19.79 -9.47 14.69
N PRO A 87 -19.02 -10.48 15.18
CA PRO A 87 -19.42 -11.25 16.36
C PRO A 87 -19.51 -10.44 17.64
N THR A 88 -18.72 -9.38 17.76
CA THR A 88 -18.74 -8.44 18.89
C THR A 88 -18.69 -7.01 18.37
N ALA A 89 -18.99 -6.04 19.21
CA ALA A 89 -18.93 -4.63 18.84
C ALA A 89 -17.53 -4.17 18.40
N THR A 90 -16.48 -4.91 18.77
CA THR A 90 -15.08 -4.56 18.52
C THR A 90 -14.40 -5.43 17.48
N SER A 91 -14.95 -6.57 17.09
CA SER A 91 -14.33 -7.51 16.15
C SER A 91 -15.11 -7.61 14.85
N HIS A 92 -14.40 -7.47 13.75
CA HIS A 92 -14.94 -7.55 12.40
C HIS A 92 -14.11 -8.52 11.57
N HIS A 93 -14.76 -9.46 10.91
CA HIS A 93 -14.15 -10.44 10.02
C HIS A 93 -14.67 -10.22 8.60
N SER A 94 -13.78 -10.21 7.62
CA SER A 94 -14.12 -10.19 6.20
C SER A 94 -13.46 -11.37 5.50
N ILE A 95 -14.24 -12.23 4.90
CA ILE A 95 -13.79 -13.40 4.15
C ILE A 95 -14.19 -13.20 2.70
N THR A 96 -13.25 -13.18 1.81
CA THR A 96 -13.46 -13.11 0.36
C THR A 96 -13.01 -14.42 -0.27
N PRO A 97 -13.88 -15.42 -0.39
CA PRO A 97 -13.51 -16.74 -0.93
C PRO A 97 -13.27 -16.70 -2.43
N PHE A 98 -13.78 -15.70 -3.11
CA PHE A 98 -13.59 -15.54 -4.55
C PHE A 98 -13.38 -14.07 -4.90
N LYS A 99 -12.23 -13.80 -5.50
CA LYS A 99 -11.87 -12.52 -6.11
C LYS A 99 -11.14 -12.81 -7.41
N LEU A 100 -11.58 -12.23 -8.50
CA LEU A 100 -10.90 -12.29 -9.78
C LEU A 100 -10.65 -10.88 -10.30
N THR A 101 -9.39 -10.53 -10.47
CA THR A 101 -8.95 -9.26 -11.07
C THR A 101 -8.21 -9.56 -12.36
N PHE A 102 -8.43 -8.76 -13.39
CA PHE A 102 -7.61 -8.76 -14.59
C PHE A 102 -6.86 -7.42 -14.69
N ASN A 103 -5.54 -7.50 -14.77
CA ASN A 103 -4.68 -6.37 -15.02
C ASN A 103 -4.41 -6.27 -16.51
N LEU A 104 -4.70 -5.12 -17.11
CA LEU A 104 -4.50 -4.82 -18.51
C LEU A 104 -3.59 -3.60 -18.65
N LEU A 105 -2.41 -3.80 -19.20
CA LEU A 105 -1.51 -2.71 -19.59
C LEU A 105 -2.00 -2.13 -20.92
N GLN A 106 -2.64 -0.95 -20.86
CA GLN A 106 -3.32 -0.36 -22.01
C GLN A 106 -2.40 0.45 -22.94
N HIS A 107 -1.46 1.17 -22.33
CA HIS A 107 -0.60 2.08 -23.08
C HIS A 107 0.77 2.14 -22.44
N THR A 108 1.81 2.08 -23.27
CA THR A 108 3.20 2.29 -22.87
C THR A 108 3.83 3.36 -23.76
N THR A 109 4.81 4.06 -23.22
CA THR A 109 5.62 5.00 -24.01
C THR A 109 6.89 4.29 -24.48
N HIS A 110 7.50 4.77 -25.55
CA HIS A 110 8.79 4.26 -26.05
C HIS A 110 9.88 4.29 -24.96
N GLU A 111 9.84 5.29 -24.10
CA GLU A 111 10.76 5.43 -22.98
C GLU A 111 10.54 4.31 -21.95
N PHE A 112 9.30 3.99 -21.65
CA PHE A 112 8.94 2.90 -20.75
C PHE A 112 9.32 1.53 -21.33
N ASP A 113 9.09 1.32 -22.61
CA ASP A 113 9.45 0.07 -23.30
C ASP A 113 10.97 -0.18 -23.25
N SER A 114 11.78 0.88 -23.38
CA SER A 114 13.25 0.79 -23.24
C SER A 114 13.67 0.33 -21.84
N ILE A 115 12.97 0.80 -20.77
CA ILE A 115 13.25 0.41 -19.39
C ILE A 115 12.85 -1.05 -19.15
N THR A 116 11.67 -1.44 -19.60
CA THR A 116 11.16 -2.81 -19.37
C THR A 116 11.93 -3.86 -20.15
N ASN A 117 12.58 -3.49 -21.25
CA ASN A 117 13.47 -4.39 -21.99
C ASN A 117 14.75 -4.71 -21.21
N VAL A 118 15.24 -3.77 -20.39
CA VAL A 118 16.39 -4.00 -19.50
C VAL A 118 15.94 -4.65 -18.20
N ASN A 119 14.84 -4.18 -17.60
CA ASN A 119 14.31 -4.70 -16.34
C ASN A 119 13.19 -5.72 -16.57
N LYS A 120 13.57 -7.01 -16.65
CA LYS A 120 12.62 -8.11 -16.84
C LYS A 120 11.63 -8.29 -15.69
N ALA A 121 12.01 -7.98 -14.46
CA ALA A 121 11.13 -8.07 -13.29
C ALA A 121 10.01 -7.04 -13.39
N LEU A 122 10.32 -5.79 -13.73
CA LEU A 122 9.34 -4.74 -13.96
C LEU A 122 8.38 -5.11 -15.10
N LYS A 123 8.91 -5.63 -16.22
CA LYS A 123 8.11 -6.09 -17.35
C LYS A 123 7.11 -7.16 -16.92
N LYS A 124 7.55 -8.16 -16.15
CA LYS A 124 6.67 -9.23 -15.63
C LYS A 124 5.64 -8.72 -14.63
N SER A 125 5.96 -7.73 -13.81
CA SER A 125 5.02 -7.16 -12.84
C SER A 125 3.86 -6.39 -13.48
N LEU A 126 4.07 -5.84 -14.66
CA LEU A 126 3.12 -5.01 -15.40
C LEU A 126 2.43 -5.73 -16.59
N GLN A 127 2.75 -7.00 -16.82
CA GLN A 127 2.11 -7.77 -17.89
C GLN A 127 0.61 -7.92 -17.68
N ASN A 128 -0.12 -8.17 -18.77
CA ASN A 128 -1.51 -8.57 -18.70
C ASN A 128 -1.62 -9.89 -17.96
N GLN A 129 -2.41 -9.94 -16.89
CA GLN A 129 -2.50 -11.14 -16.06
C GLN A 129 -3.79 -11.20 -15.25
N PHE A 130 -4.24 -12.40 -14.97
CA PHE A 130 -5.30 -12.66 -14.00
C PHE A 130 -4.74 -12.76 -12.58
N ILE A 131 -5.52 -12.31 -11.60
CA ILE A 131 -5.23 -12.45 -10.18
C ILE A 131 -6.44 -13.13 -9.51
N PRO A 132 -6.52 -14.47 -9.60
CA PRO A 132 -7.53 -15.24 -8.88
C PRO A 132 -7.12 -15.37 -7.43
N ALA A 133 -7.81 -14.68 -6.53
CA ALA A 133 -7.40 -14.55 -5.14
C ALA A 133 -8.50 -14.95 -4.15
N MET A 134 -8.08 -15.28 -2.96
CA MET A 134 -8.88 -15.38 -1.74
C MET A 134 -8.27 -14.44 -0.70
N ASN A 135 -9.11 -13.82 0.11
CA ASN A 135 -8.65 -12.93 1.16
C ASN A 135 -9.39 -13.19 2.47
N TYR A 136 -8.67 -13.07 3.57
CA TYR A 136 -9.25 -12.97 4.90
C TYR A 136 -8.66 -11.75 5.60
N THR A 137 -9.55 -10.94 6.19
CA THR A 137 -9.17 -9.76 6.97
C THR A 137 -9.87 -9.82 8.32
N TYR A 138 -9.10 -9.65 9.37
CA TYR A 138 -9.59 -9.41 10.72
C TYR A 138 -9.30 -7.98 11.12
N THR A 139 -10.31 -7.32 11.70
CA THR A 139 -10.18 -5.97 12.25
C THR A 139 -10.70 -5.95 13.68
N TYR A 140 -9.89 -5.41 14.58
CA TYR A 140 -10.29 -5.05 15.95
C TYR A 140 -10.33 -3.53 16.06
N ASP A 141 -11.44 -3.02 16.58
CA ASP A 141 -11.65 -1.59 16.81
C ASP A 141 -12.41 -1.42 18.13
N ASP A 142 -11.79 -0.80 19.13
CA ASP A 142 -12.44 -0.54 20.40
C ASP A 142 -13.06 0.85 20.50
N SER A 143 -13.09 1.63 19.42
CA SER A 143 -13.74 2.95 19.37
C SER A 143 -15.23 2.93 19.75
N PRO A 144 -16.02 1.85 19.54
CA PRO A 144 -17.38 1.78 20.03
C PRO A 144 -17.49 1.72 21.56
N ILE A 145 -16.40 1.44 22.29
CA ILE A 145 -16.38 1.42 23.75
C ILE A 145 -16.18 2.85 24.27
N THR A 146 -17.27 3.59 24.40
CA THR A 146 -17.25 5.03 24.77
C THR A 146 -16.71 5.33 26.16
N SER A 147 -16.61 4.34 27.05
CA SER A 147 -16.01 4.48 28.38
C SER A 147 -14.48 4.60 28.37
N ARG A 148 -13.83 4.24 27.27
CA ARG A 148 -12.37 4.30 27.12
C ARG A 148 -11.94 5.65 26.58
N ARG A 149 -10.89 6.21 27.18
CA ARG A 149 -10.23 7.43 26.69
C ARG A 149 -9.17 7.14 25.62
N ASN A 150 -8.59 5.95 25.66
CA ASN A 150 -7.54 5.48 24.75
C ASN A 150 -8.15 4.42 23.83
N HIS A 151 -7.80 4.46 22.55
CA HIS A 151 -8.37 3.57 21.55
C HIS A 151 -7.30 2.78 20.84
N LEU A 152 -7.53 1.47 20.74
CA LEU A 152 -6.71 0.53 19.98
C LEU A 152 -7.50 0.05 18.76
N TRP A 153 -6.89 0.21 17.63
CA TRP A 153 -7.33 -0.38 16.38
C TRP A 153 -6.22 -1.24 15.79
N TRP A 154 -6.52 -2.44 15.33
CA TRP A 154 -5.59 -3.23 14.56
C TRP A 154 -6.28 -4.06 13.51
N GLN A 155 -5.55 -4.32 12.41
CA GLN A 155 -6.03 -5.12 11.30
C GLN A 155 -4.93 -6.05 10.82
N ALA A 156 -5.29 -7.31 10.54
CA ALA A 156 -4.44 -8.27 9.87
C ALA A 156 -5.17 -8.83 8.66
N SER A 157 -4.48 -8.93 7.53
CA SER A 157 -5.03 -9.47 6.30
C SER A 157 -4.08 -10.46 5.67
N VAL A 158 -4.64 -11.53 5.14
CA VAL A 158 -3.92 -12.54 4.35
C VAL A 158 -4.62 -12.71 3.02
N THR A 159 -3.89 -12.53 1.95
CA THR A 159 -4.35 -12.76 0.57
C THR A 159 -3.53 -13.87 -0.04
N GLN A 160 -4.20 -14.83 -0.63
CA GLN A 160 -3.60 -15.89 -1.42
C GLN A 160 -4.11 -15.78 -2.84
N ALA A 161 -3.21 -15.82 -3.83
CA ALA A 161 -3.57 -15.80 -5.25
C ALA A 161 -3.04 -17.04 -5.97
N GLY A 162 -3.85 -17.59 -6.88
CA GLY A 162 -3.48 -18.65 -7.82
C GLY A 162 -3.42 -20.07 -7.27
N LEU A 163 -3.51 -20.32 -5.96
CA LEU A 163 -3.35 -21.66 -5.38
C LEU A 163 -4.46 -22.64 -5.85
N VAL A 164 -5.72 -22.19 -5.85
CA VAL A 164 -6.85 -23.02 -6.26
C VAL A 164 -6.72 -23.44 -7.73
N LEU A 165 -6.39 -22.47 -8.58
CA LEU A 165 -6.13 -22.74 -10.00
C LEU A 165 -4.95 -23.68 -10.19
N ASP A 166 -3.89 -23.50 -9.42
CA ASP A 166 -2.71 -24.36 -9.47
C ASP A 166 -3.03 -25.80 -9.04
N GLY A 167 -3.88 -25.97 -8.03
CA GLY A 167 -4.42 -27.26 -7.65
C GLY A 167 -5.20 -27.94 -8.78
N ILE A 168 -6.03 -27.19 -9.52
CA ILE A 168 -6.76 -27.71 -10.68
C ILE A 168 -5.78 -28.12 -11.79
N TYR A 169 -4.76 -27.32 -12.05
CA TYR A 169 -3.72 -27.67 -13.03
C TYR A 169 -2.88 -28.87 -12.59
N ALA A 170 -2.62 -29.05 -11.29
CA ALA A 170 -1.93 -30.21 -10.78
C ALA A 170 -2.74 -31.50 -10.96
N LEU A 171 -4.06 -31.44 -10.76
CA LEU A 171 -4.97 -32.55 -11.08
C LEU A 171 -4.99 -32.87 -12.59
N ALA A 172 -4.73 -31.88 -13.44
CA ALA A 172 -4.59 -32.05 -14.89
C ALA A 172 -3.16 -32.48 -15.33
N GLY A 173 -2.29 -32.84 -14.36
CA GLY A 173 -0.94 -33.36 -14.62
C GLY A 173 0.18 -32.32 -14.81
N LYS A 174 -0.10 -31.03 -14.59
CA LYS A 174 0.93 -29.99 -14.64
C LYS A 174 1.66 -29.89 -13.28
N LYS A 175 2.97 -29.63 -13.30
CA LYS A 175 3.75 -29.47 -12.07
C LYS A 175 3.39 -28.14 -11.36
N PHE A 176 3.36 -28.15 -10.02
CA PHE A 176 3.03 -26.98 -9.19
C PHE A 176 3.96 -25.78 -9.47
N ASN A 177 5.25 -26.02 -9.65
CA ASN A 177 6.26 -24.99 -9.94
C ASN A 177 6.49 -24.75 -11.42
N GLN A 178 5.63 -25.27 -12.30
CA GLN A 178 5.75 -25.02 -13.74
C GLN A 178 5.43 -23.56 -14.02
N GLU A 179 6.33 -22.88 -14.71
CA GLU A 179 6.10 -21.55 -15.29
C GLU A 179 5.20 -21.69 -16.53
N ASP A 180 4.58 -20.59 -16.98
CA ASP A 180 3.78 -20.50 -18.20
C ASP A 180 2.40 -21.19 -18.14
N LYS A 181 1.79 -21.27 -16.95
CA LYS A 181 0.37 -21.62 -16.82
C LYS A 181 -0.51 -20.41 -17.13
N GLU A 182 -1.53 -20.60 -17.95
CA GLU A 182 -2.40 -19.53 -18.42
C GLU A 182 -3.86 -19.79 -18.06
N LEU A 183 -4.60 -18.73 -17.82
CA LEU A 183 -6.04 -18.70 -17.72
C LEU A 183 -6.59 -17.85 -18.87
N LEU A 184 -7.42 -18.44 -19.75
CA LEU A 184 -7.98 -17.75 -20.93
C LEU A 184 -6.90 -17.06 -21.81
N GLY A 185 -5.76 -17.73 -22.01
CA GLY A 185 -4.67 -17.23 -22.84
C GLY A 185 -3.81 -16.12 -22.21
N ASN A 186 -3.97 -15.87 -20.92
CA ASN A 186 -3.13 -14.94 -20.18
C ASN A 186 -2.56 -15.61 -18.92
N PRO A 187 -1.33 -15.26 -18.50
CA PRO A 187 -0.77 -15.78 -17.27
C PRO A 187 -1.61 -15.34 -16.06
N PHE A 188 -1.53 -16.10 -15.00
CA PHE A 188 -2.11 -15.72 -13.72
C PHE A 188 -1.08 -15.61 -12.62
N ALA A 189 -1.30 -14.65 -11.72
CA ALA A 189 -0.42 -14.40 -10.60
C ALA A 189 -0.56 -15.47 -9.52
N GLN A 190 0.57 -15.84 -8.91
CA GLN A 190 0.64 -16.74 -7.77
C GLN A 190 1.46 -16.10 -6.66
N PHE A 191 0.81 -15.74 -5.56
CA PHE A 191 1.48 -15.17 -4.41
C PHE A 191 0.69 -15.39 -3.12
N ILE A 192 1.40 -15.25 -2.00
CA ILE A 192 0.83 -15.09 -0.67
C ILE A 192 1.26 -13.72 -0.17
N LYS A 193 0.29 -12.91 0.28
CA LYS A 193 0.51 -11.57 0.82
C LYS A 193 -0.11 -11.48 2.21
N GLY A 194 0.67 -11.03 3.17
CA GLY A 194 0.23 -10.72 4.52
C GLY A 194 0.45 -9.25 4.83
N THR A 195 -0.49 -8.61 5.51
CA THR A 195 -0.35 -7.26 6.05
C THR A 195 -0.87 -7.21 7.48
N ALA A 196 -0.21 -6.43 8.33
CA ALA A 196 -0.67 -6.13 9.67
C ALA A 196 -0.45 -4.66 9.96
N GLU A 197 -1.44 -4.03 10.58
CA GLU A 197 -1.38 -2.63 10.99
C GLU A 197 -1.99 -2.48 12.39
N ILE A 198 -1.34 -1.71 13.24
CA ILE A 198 -1.78 -1.38 14.60
C ILE A 198 -1.76 0.13 14.73
N ARG A 199 -2.83 0.70 15.29
CA ARG A 199 -2.96 2.12 15.65
C ARG A 199 -3.36 2.22 17.10
N TYR A 200 -2.68 3.10 17.83
CA TYR A 200 -3.02 3.37 19.22
C TYR A 200 -3.14 4.87 19.46
N ASN A 201 -4.31 5.28 19.90
CA ASN A 201 -4.60 6.66 20.27
C ASN A 201 -4.56 6.79 21.80
N TYR A 202 -3.55 7.49 22.31
CA TYR A 202 -3.39 7.77 23.72
C TYR A 202 -3.81 9.21 24.03
N ALA A 203 -4.84 9.38 24.85
CA ALA A 203 -5.35 10.69 25.26
C ALA A 203 -4.49 11.26 26.38
N LEU A 204 -3.72 12.29 26.08
CA LEU A 204 -2.88 13.01 27.06
C LEU A 204 -3.67 14.04 27.87
N GLY A 205 -4.66 14.69 27.27
CA GLY A 205 -5.45 15.74 27.89
C GLY A 205 -6.65 16.17 27.06
N HIS A 206 -7.18 17.34 27.31
CA HIS A 206 -8.31 17.88 26.55
C HIS A 206 -7.89 18.14 25.09
N LYS A 207 -8.45 17.37 24.15
CA LYS A 207 -8.15 17.42 22.72
C LYS A 207 -6.66 17.22 22.37
N GLN A 208 -5.88 16.56 23.26
CA GLN A 208 -4.49 16.22 23.04
C GLN A 208 -4.31 14.72 22.93
N TYR A 209 -3.67 14.24 21.87
CA TYR A 209 -3.50 12.83 21.59
C TYR A 209 -2.08 12.52 21.13
N LEU A 210 -1.54 11.43 21.64
CA LEU A 210 -0.37 10.78 21.05
C LEU A 210 -0.84 9.57 20.26
N VAL A 211 -0.62 9.59 18.95
CA VAL A 211 -1.09 8.54 18.03
C VAL A 211 0.11 7.81 17.49
N GLY A 212 0.17 6.50 17.74
CA GLY A 212 1.17 5.60 17.19
C GLY A 212 0.56 4.69 16.13
N ARG A 213 1.30 4.44 15.06
CA ARG A 213 0.98 3.48 14.01
C ARG A 213 2.18 2.61 13.69
N LEU A 214 1.97 1.31 13.60
CA LEU A 214 2.94 0.35 13.07
C LEU A 214 2.27 -0.41 11.94
N MET A 215 2.95 -0.55 10.82
CA MET A 215 2.49 -1.34 9.68
C MET A 215 3.62 -2.24 9.18
N ALA A 216 3.31 -3.49 8.95
CA ALA A 216 4.19 -4.46 8.31
C ALA A 216 3.45 -5.20 7.19
N GLY A 217 4.18 -5.55 6.15
CA GLY A 217 3.63 -6.33 5.04
C GLY A 217 4.70 -7.20 4.39
N ALA A 218 4.26 -8.34 3.86
CA ALA A 218 5.10 -9.25 3.09
C ALA A 218 4.28 -9.84 1.93
N ILE A 219 4.91 -9.97 0.76
CA ILE A 219 4.35 -10.67 -0.39
C ILE A 219 5.42 -11.62 -0.96
N TYR A 220 5.05 -12.87 -1.11
CA TYR A 220 5.92 -13.90 -1.67
C TYR A 220 5.29 -14.52 -2.92
N SER A 221 5.92 -14.32 -4.08
CA SER A 221 5.48 -14.87 -5.35
C SER A 221 6.14 -16.22 -5.61
N TYR A 222 5.36 -17.14 -6.18
CA TYR A 222 5.79 -18.51 -6.50
C TYR A 222 5.15 -18.98 -7.81
N GLY A 223 5.51 -20.18 -8.26
CA GLY A 223 4.94 -20.83 -9.45
C GLY A 223 5.17 -20.03 -10.72
N ASN A 224 4.09 -19.52 -11.31
CA ASN A 224 4.08 -18.87 -12.62
C ASN A 224 5.03 -17.67 -12.78
N ALA A 225 5.24 -16.91 -11.71
CA ALA A 225 6.16 -15.78 -11.76
C ALA A 225 6.84 -15.56 -10.40
N ARG A 226 8.11 -15.17 -10.42
CA ARG A 226 8.87 -14.80 -9.23
C ARG A 226 8.65 -13.36 -8.80
N THR A 227 7.91 -12.58 -9.60
CA THR A 227 7.62 -11.16 -9.35
C THR A 227 6.12 -10.99 -9.20
N SER A 228 5.71 -10.30 -8.15
CA SER A 228 4.30 -9.98 -7.89
C SER A 228 3.78 -8.93 -8.87
N PRO A 229 2.46 -8.90 -9.14
CA PRO A 229 1.86 -7.81 -9.90
C PRO A 229 2.20 -6.45 -9.31
N TYR A 230 2.46 -5.45 -10.15
CA TYR A 230 2.92 -4.13 -9.74
C TYR A 230 2.00 -3.45 -8.73
N ASN A 231 0.70 -3.58 -8.90
CA ASN A 231 -0.32 -3.02 -7.99
C ASN A 231 -0.43 -3.75 -6.65
N GLU A 232 0.15 -4.95 -6.51
CA GLU A 232 0.19 -5.72 -5.26
C GLU A 232 1.50 -5.51 -4.47
N GLN A 233 2.55 -4.97 -5.10
CA GLN A 233 3.82 -4.68 -4.45
C GLN A 233 3.71 -3.52 -3.47
N PHE A 234 4.57 -3.51 -2.46
CA PHE A 234 4.63 -2.44 -1.48
C PHE A 234 5.47 -1.27 -1.97
N TYR A 235 5.10 -0.09 -1.51
CA TYR A 235 5.86 1.15 -1.65
C TYR A 235 5.72 2.00 -0.38
N ILE A 236 6.54 3.05 -0.27
CA ILE A 236 6.61 3.91 0.91
C ILE A 236 6.82 5.37 0.49
N GLY A 237 6.52 6.30 1.41
CA GLY A 237 6.57 7.75 1.20
C GLY A 237 5.21 8.37 0.92
N GLY A 238 5.14 9.68 0.96
CA GLY A 238 3.93 10.47 0.73
C GLY A 238 3.14 10.81 1.99
N ALA A 239 2.05 11.54 1.81
CA ALA A 239 1.26 12.18 2.87
C ALA A 239 0.70 11.25 3.96
N ASN A 240 0.50 9.97 3.67
CA ASN A 240 -0.07 8.98 4.59
C ASN A 240 0.95 7.87 4.95
N SER A 241 2.23 8.15 4.75
CA SER A 241 3.34 7.21 5.00
C SER A 241 4.48 7.97 5.69
N ILE A 242 5.67 8.05 5.09
CA ILE A 242 6.78 8.88 5.61
C ILE A 242 6.72 10.25 4.95
N ARG A 243 6.19 11.23 5.66
CA ARG A 243 5.83 12.56 5.12
C ARG A 243 7.02 13.44 4.72
N ALA A 244 8.23 13.08 5.13
CA ALA A 244 9.43 13.77 4.70
C ALA A 244 9.85 13.44 3.25
N PHE A 245 9.31 12.38 2.69
CA PHE A 245 9.73 11.85 1.39
C PHE A 245 8.54 11.68 0.46
N THR A 246 8.79 11.89 -0.84
CA THR A 246 7.76 11.69 -1.85
C THR A 246 7.38 10.21 -1.98
N ILE A 247 6.19 9.96 -2.50
CA ILE A 247 5.71 8.59 -2.70
C ILE A 247 6.66 7.80 -3.61
N ARG A 248 6.99 6.56 -3.26
CA ARG A 248 7.90 5.67 -4.00
C ARG A 248 9.33 6.19 -4.12
N SER A 249 9.77 7.12 -3.25
CA SER A 249 11.12 7.67 -3.31
C SER A 249 12.14 6.92 -2.45
N ILE A 250 11.68 5.98 -1.61
CA ILE A 250 12.52 5.22 -0.68
C ILE A 250 12.49 3.73 -1.03
N GLY A 251 13.65 3.08 -0.91
CA GLY A 251 13.84 1.65 -1.07
C GLY A 251 13.95 1.17 -2.53
N PRO A 252 13.96 -0.14 -2.76
CA PRO A 252 14.04 -1.19 -1.73
C PRO A 252 15.41 -1.23 -1.02
N GLY A 253 15.38 -1.41 0.30
CA GLY A 253 16.57 -1.47 1.14
C GLY A 253 17.47 -0.25 0.97
N ARG A 254 18.75 -0.47 0.67
CA ARG A 254 19.74 0.56 0.36
C ARG A 254 19.90 0.85 -1.12
N TYR A 255 19.08 0.22 -1.96
CA TYR A 255 19.17 0.46 -3.39
C TYR A 255 18.87 1.92 -3.71
N TYR A 256 19.82 2.53 -4.40
CA TYR A 256 19.69 3.87 -4.94
C TYR A 256 20.29 3.92 -6.35
N GLN A 257 19.51 4.42 -7.26
CA GLN A 257 19.96 4.68 -8.62
C GLN A 257 20.10 6.19 -8.79
N ASN A 258 21.29 6.63 -9.16
CA ASN A 258 21.53 8.04 -9.39
C ASN A 258 20.65 8.53 -10.55
N SER A 259 19.81 9.51 -10.28
CA SER A 259 18.82 10.03 -11.21
C SER A 259 19.42 10.80 -12.39
N ASP A 260 20.69 11.21 -12.29
CA ASP A 260 21.35 11.97 -13.35
C ASP A 260 21.45 11.14 -14.65
N ASN A 261 21.52 9.80 -14.53
CA ASN A 261 21.61 8.87 -15.66
C ASN A 261 20.31 8.10 -15.95
N ASN A 262 19.32 8.09 -15.04
CA ASN A 262 18.10 7.34 -15.24
C ASN A 262 16.87 8.13 -14.76
N LYS A 263 16.18 8.75 -15.69
CA LYS A 263 14.94 9.49 -15.49
C LYS A 263 13.80 8.66 -14.85
N TYR A 264 13.99 7.36 -14.70
CA TYR A 264 12.94 6.36 -14.46
C TYR A 264 13.22 5.48 -13.23
N ALA A 265 14.26 5.76 -12.47
CA ALA A 265 14.61 5.07 -11.22
C ALA A 265 13.43 4.98 -10.23
N TYR A 266 12.50 5.90 -10.36
CA TYR A 266 11.30 6.04 -9.58
C TYR A 266 10.27 4.89 -9.74
N ILE A 267 10.14 4.30 -10.95
CA ILE A 267 9.14 3.25 -11.21
C ILE A 267 9.49 1.95 -10.47
N ASP A 268 10.77 1.73 -10.25
CA ASP A 268 11.28 0.51 -9.63
C ASP A 268 11.28 0.51 -8.11
N ARG A 269 10.87 1.60 -7.47
CA ARG A 269 10.87 1.69 -6.00
C ARG A 269 9.66 1.00 -5.39
N THR A 270 9.60 -0.29 -5.61
CA THR A 270 8.65 -1.23 -5.04
C THR A 270 9.39 -2.37 -4.36
N GLY A 271 8.73 -3.04 -3.41
CA GLY A 271 9.34 -4.14 -2.66
C GLY A 271 8.35 -5.24 -2.30
N ASP A 272 8.89 -6.35 -1.85
CA ASP A 272 8.15 -7.52 -1.39
C ASP A 272 7.83 -7.43 0.11
N LEU A 273 8.63 -6.68 0.86
CA LEU A 273 8.47 -6.46 2.30
C LEU A 273 8.29 -4.97 2.56
N LYS A 274 7.50 -4.64 3.56
CA LYS A 274 7.28 -3.27 4.04
C LYS A 274 7.31 -3.23 5.56
N PHE A 275 7.94 -2.21 6.10
CA PHE A 275 7.82 -1.81 7.50
C PHE A 275 7.67 -0.30 7.58
N GLU A 276 6.74 0.16 8.42
CA GLU A 276 6.45 1.57 8.63
C GLU A 276 6.04 1.80 10.07
N ALA A 277 6.59 2.84 10.69
CA ALA A 277 6.29 3.30 12.02
C ALA A 277 6.07 4.80 12.01
N ASN A 278 4.96 5.25 12.57
CA ASN A 278 4.59 6.65 12.65
C ASN A 278 4.20 6.98 14.10
N LEU A 279 4.64 8.13 14.57
CA LEU A 279 4.26 8.70 15.85
C LEU A 279 3.83 10.15 15.63
N GLU A 280 2.64 10.52 16.07
CA GLU A 280 2.10 11.87 15.89
C GLU A 280 1.51 12.39 17.20
N TYR A 281 1.99 13.54 17.64
CA TYR A 281 1.39 14.30 18.74
C TYR A 281 0.46 15.36 18.16
N ARG A 282 -0.81 15.30 18.53
CA ARG A 282 -1.89 16.19 18.10
C ARG A 282 -2.31 17.07 19.25
N PHE A 283 -2.44 18.38 19.03
CA PHE A 283 -2.81 19.36 20.05
C PHE A 283 -3.69 20.48 19.49
N PRO A 284 -4.59 21.05 20.31
CA PRO A 284 -5.42 22.17 19.89
C PRO A 284 -4.60 23.45 19.82
N ILE A 285 -4.90 24.30 18.83
CA ILE A 285 -4.32 25.65 18.70
C ILE A 285 -5.40 26.68 19.01
N LEU A 286 -6.44 26.75 18.19
CA LEU A 286 -7.53 27.70 18.36
C LEU A 286 -8.79 27.20 17.66
N GLY A 287 -9.90 27.05 18.38
CA GLY A 287 -11.17 26.57 17.83
C GLY A 287 -11.01 25.19 17.20
N ASP A 288 -11.25 25.14 15.89
CA ASP A 288 -11.17 23.92 15.09
C ASP A 288 -9.80 23.73 14.42
N LEU A 289 -8.86 24.63 14.70
CA LEU A 289 -7.49 24.52 14.24
C LEU A 289 -6.64 23.73 15.24
N HIS A 290 -6.03 22.65 14.77
CA HIS A 290 -5.16 21.76 15.51
C HIS A 290 -3.76 21.74 14.90
N GLY A 291 -2.75 21.60 15.76
CA GLY A 291 -1.38 21.34 15.37
C GLY A 291 -1.02 19.88 15.50
N ALA A 292 -0.01 19.45 14.76
CA ALA A 292 0.61 18.16 14.95
C ALA A 292 2.12 18.24 14.75
N THR A 293 2.85 17.45 15.52
CA THR A 293 4.26 17.13 15.25
C THR A 293 4.38 15.62 15.10
N PHE A 294 5.32 15.18 14.26
CA PHE A 294 5.39 13.77 13.94
C PHE A 294 6.81 13.27 13.71
N LEU A 295 6.96 11.96 13.87
CA LEU A 295 8.16 11.20 13.54
C LEU A 295 7.72 9.98 12.73
N ASP A 296 8.22 9.86 11.50
CA ASP A 296 7.89 8.80 10.55
C ASP A 296 9.15 8.03 10.18
N SER A 297 9.07 6.70 10.18
CA SER A 297 10.18 5.83 9.81
C SER A 297 9.70 4.61 9.04
N GLY A 298 10.51 4.09 8.14
CA GLY A 298 10.21 2.84 7.43
C GLY A 298 11.07 2.63 6.20
N ASN A 299 10.85 1.47 5.59
CA ASN A 299 11.44 1.10 4.30
C ASN A 299 10.65 -0.06 3.67
N ILE A 300 10.99 -0.38 2.43
CA ILE A 300 10.60 -1.60 1.72
C ILE A 300 11.84 -2.39 1.37
N TRP A 301 11.71 -3.69 1.16
CA TRP A 301 12.83 -4.58 0.78
C TRP A 301 12.36 -5.64 -0.19
N LEU A 302 13.31 -6.26 -0.85
CA LEU A 302 13.12 -7.48 -1.63
C LEU A 302 13.35 -8.71 -0.74
N ILE A 303 12.56 -9.76 -0.95
CA ILE A 303 12.81 -11.07 -0.32
C ILE A 303 13.98 -11.77 -1.01
N ARG A 304 14.01 -11.70 -2.35
CA ARG A 304 15.04 -12.33 -3.16
C ARG A 304 16.12 -11.32 -3.57
N ASN A 305 17.34 -11.83 -3.73
CA ASN A 305 18.39 -11.01 -4.32
C ASN A 305 18.05 -10.68 -5.78
N ASP A 306 18.18 -9.41 -6.13
CA ASP A 306 17.98 -8.89 -7.48
C ASP A 306 19.28 -8.19 -7.93
N PRO A 307 19.96 -8.71 -8.93
CA PRO A 307 21.18 -8.10 -9.45
C PRO A 307 20.97 -6.66 -9.98
N ASP A 308 19.77 -6.35 -10.49
CA ASP A 308 19.43 -5.03 -11.02
C ASP A 308 19.16 -4.01 -9.90
N ARG A 309 18.94 -4.50 -8.65
CA ARG A 309 18.69 -3.68 -7.48
C ARG A 309 19.61 -4.07 -6.31
N PRO A 310 20.92 -3.87 -6.43
CA PRO A 310 21.90 -4.25 -5.41
C PRO A 310 21.63 -3.51 -4.08
N GLY A 311 21.67 -4.24 -2.97
CA GLY A 311 21.34 -3.72 -1.63
C GLY A 311 19.83 -3.64 -1.33
N GLY A 312 18.97 -4.06 -2.28
CA GLY A 312 17.52 -4.06 -2.09
C GLY A 312 16.99 -5.17 -1.18
N GLN A 313 17.75 -6.25 -0.97
CA GLN A 313 17.33 -7.38 -0.15
C GLN A 313 17.42 -7.07 1.35
N LEU A 314 16.43 -7.53 2.12
CA LEU A 314 16.43 -7.41 3.59
C LEU A 314 17.61 -8.18 4.20
N LYS A 315 18.38 -7.48 5.05
CA LYS A 315 19.42 -8.05 5.90
C LYS A 315 19.14 -7.66 7.35
N TRP A 316 18.86 -8.63 8.21
CA TRP A 316 18.49 -8.36 9.61
C TRP A 316 19.55 -7.57 10.37
N GLY A 317 20.83 -7.80 10.11
CA GLY A 317 21.94 -7.06 10.74
C GLY A 317 22.01 -5.58 10.39
N SER A 318 21.32 -5.14 9.33
CA SER A 318 21.27 -3.73 8.91
C SER A 318 19.87 -3.12 8.99
N PHE A 319 18.86 -3.85 9.44
CA PHE A 319 17.45 -3.44 9.42
C PHE A 319 17.23 -1.99 9.91
N LEU A 320 17.74 -1.65 11.11
CA LEU A 320 17.57 -0.30 11.66
C LEU A 320 18.33 0.78 10.88
N LYS A 321 19.44 0.43 10.24
CA LYS A 321 20.24 1.35 9.40
C LYS A 321 19.62 1.56 8.02
N ASP A 322 18.75 0.62 7.62
CA ASP A 322 18.06 0.68 6.34
C ASP A 322 16.73 1.45 6.44
N LEU A 323 16.31 1.89 7.63
CA LEU A 323 15.10 2.67 7.81
C LEU A 323 15.34 4.12 7.41
N ALA A 324 14.51 4.65 6.52
CA ALA A 324 14.40 6.09 6.33
C ALA A 324 13.74 6.72 7.57
N LEU A 325 14.13 7.94 7.92
CA LEU A 325 13.58 8.66 9.06
C LEU A 325 13.26 10.09 8.64
N GLY A 326 12.08 10.55 9.03
CA GLY A 326 11.65 11.93 8.85
C GLY A 326 10.82 12.42 10.03
N THR A 327 10.85 13.71 10.24
CA THR A 327 10.04 14.43 11.24
C THR A 327 9.29 15.56 10.58
N GLY A 328 8.52 16.30 11.32
CA GLY A 328 7.85 17.48 10.80
C GLY A 328 6.73 17.99 11.68
N PHE A 329 6.04 18.96 11.14
CA PHE A 329 4.87 19.55 11.76
C PHE A 329 3.77 19.76 10.74
N GLY A 330 2.53 19.89 11.22
CA GLY A 330 1.40 20.11 10.34
C GLY A 330 0.24 20.78 11.03
N LEU A 331 -0.63 21.35 10.22
CA LEU A 331 -1.87 21.96 10.62
C LEU A 331 -3.06 21.09 10.18
N ARG A 332 -4.08 21.04 11.01
CA ARG A 332 -5.34 20.34 10.80
C ARG A 332 -6.48 21.32 11.04
N TYR A 333 -7.31 21.53 10.04
CA TYR A 333 -8.53 22.33 10.19
C TYR A 333 -9.73 21.38 10.12
N ASP A 334 -10.38 21.20 11.25
CA ASP A 334 -11.49 20.27 11.42
C ASP A 334 -12.83 21.00 11.15
N LEU A 335 -13.45 20.69 10.01
CA LEU A 335 -14.74 21.22 9.60
C LEU A 335 -15.91 20.32 10.03
N THR A 336 -15.72 19.42 10.98
CA THR A 336 -16.70 18.43 11.47
C THR A 336 -16.97 17.29 10.50
N PHE A 337 -17.19 17.59 9.21
CA PHE A 337 -17.43 16.60 8.15
C PHE A 337 -16.20 16.30 7.29
N ILE A 338 -15.18 17.14 7.38
CA ILE A 338 -13.92 17.01 6.65
C ILE A 338 -12.78 17.66 7.44
N VAL A 339 -11.62 17.03 7.44
CA VAL A 339 -10.38 17.59 7.99
C VAL A 339 -9.47 17.98 6.85
N ILE A 340 -9.10 19.25 6.77
CA ILE A 340 -8.10 19.74 5.83
C ILE A 340 -6.74 19.72 6.52
N ARG A 341 -5.75 19.14 5.88
CA ARG A 341 -4.43 18.92 6.43
C ARG A 341 -3.34 19.50 5.55
N PHE A 342 -2.41 20.20 6.18
CA PHE A 342 -1.16 20.63 5.57
C PHE A 342 0.02 20.17 6.43
N ASP A 343 0.94 19.40 5.87
CA ASP A 343 2.12 18.87 6.54
C ASP A 343 3.40 19.37 5.88
N VAL A 344 4.39 19.69 6.71
CA VAL A 344 5.78 19.97 6.33
C VAL A 344 6.64 18.87 6.92
N GLY A 345 7.16 18.01 6.08
CA GLY A 345 8.07 16.92 6.45
C GLY A 345 9.53 17.35 6.29
N ILE A 346 10.39 16.89 7.18
CA ILE A 346 11.82 17.13 7.21
C ILE A 346 12.54 15.79 7.28
N GLY A 347 13.27 15.43 6.24
CA GLY A 347 14.08 14.21 6.17
C GLY A 347 15.27 14.30 7.14
N LEU A 348 15.47 13.22 7.90
CA LEU A 348 16.58 13.08 8.84
C LEU A 348 17.58 12.04 8.35
N HIS A 349 17.10 10.94 7.78
CA HIS A 349 17.95 9.83 7.32
C HIS A 349 17.39 9.16 6.08
N LEU A 350 18.29 8.87 5.14
CA LEU A 350 18.05 8.05 3.95
C LEU A 350 18.80 6.72 4.08
N PRO A 351 18.24 5.60 3.63
CA PRO A 351 18.83 4.27 3.80
C PRO A 351 20.07 4.02 2.93
N TYR A 352 20.38 4.91 2.00
CA TYR A 352 21.49 4.80 1.06
C TYR A 352 22.57 5.87 1.30
N ASP A 353 23.73 5.68 0.69
CA ASP A 353 24.83 6.64 0.77
C ASP A 353 24.51 7.89 -0.05
N THR A 354 24.49 9.04 0.61
CA THR A 354 24.28 10.36 0.00
C THR A 354 25.58 11.16 -0.17
N GLY A 355 26.72 10.56 0.19
CA GLY A 355 28.02 11.23 0.25
C GLY A 355 28.21 12.05 1.54
N LYS A 356 27.18 12.23 2.38
CA LYS A 356 27.28 12.93 3.65
C LYS A 356 27.48 11.93 4.81
N LYS A 357 28.54 12.12 5.58
CA LYS A 357 28.84 11.28 6.74
C LYS A 357 27.92 11.58 7.93
N GLY A 358 27.64 10.55 8.73
CA GLY A 358 26.84 10.62 9.93
C GLY A 358 25.42 10.10 9.74
N TYR A 359 24.64 10.01 10.84
CA TYR A 359 23.27 9.50 10.79
C TYR A 359 22.34 10.47 10.05
N TYR A 360 22.45 11.78 10.33
CA TYR A 360 21.81 12.81 9.50
C TYR A 360 22.56 12.93 8.18
N ASN A 361 22.08 12.24 7.17
CA ASN A 361 22.76 12.13 5.87
C ASN A 361 22.06 12.87 4.72
N ILE A 362 21.09 13.75 5.01
CA ILE A 362 20.48 14.61 3.99
C ILE A 362 21.52 15.63 3.51
N PRO A 363 21.87 15.68 2.21
CA PRO A 363 22.94 16.54 1.70
C PRO A 363 22.73 18.00 2.00
N LYS A 364 21.57 18.55 1.61
CA LYS A 364 21.15 19.92 1.90
C LYS A 364 19.80 19.89 2.60
N PHE A 365 19.58 20.72 3.59
CA PHE A 365 18.32 20.79 4.34
C PHE A 365 17.10 20.93 3.41
N LYS A 366 17.19 21.79 2.39
CA LYS A 366 16.12 21.99 1.41
C LYS A 366 15.76 20.72 0.63
N ASP A 367 16.72 19.84 0.42
CA ASP A 367 16.51 18.60 -0.36
C ASP A 367 15.73 17.53 0.46
N GLY A 368 15.69 17.67 1.79
CA GLY A 368 14.92 16.82 2.68
C GLY A 368 13.54 17.36 3.06
N MET A 369 13.07 18.44 2.45
CA MET A 369 11.75 19.00 2.77
C MET A 369 10.65 18.44 1.85
N GLY A 370 9.59 17.94 2.48
CA GLY A 370 8.36 17.50 1.81
C GLY A 370 7.17 18.36 2.25
N TYR A 371 6.31 18.70 1.31
CA TYR A 371 5.08 19.47 1.56
C TYR A 371 3.90 18.66 1.10
N HIS A 372 2.92 18.46 1.97
CA HIS A 372 1.73 17.69 1.67
C HIS A 372 0.46 18.46 2.02
N PHE A 373 -0.44 18.54 1.06
CA PHE A 373 -1.81 18.94 1.27
C PHE A 373 -2.68 17.69 1.14
N ALA A 374 -3.53 17.43 2.12
CA ALA A 374 -4.36 16.24 2.13
C ALA A 374 -5.70 16.47 2.85
N ILE A 375 -6.62 15.55 2.66
CA ILE A 375 -7.92 15.51 3.31
C ILE A 375 -7.94 14.29 4.24
N GLY A 376 -8.40 14.50 5.48
CA GLY A 376 -8.43 13.48 6.52
C GLY A 376 -7.13 13.38 7.33
N TYR A 377 -7.16 12.56 8.38
CA TYR A 377 -5.98 12.22 9.16
C TYR A 377 -5.08 11.25 8.39
N PRO A 378 -3.76 11.21 8.65
CA PRO A 378 -2.84 10.33 7.90
C PRO A 378 -3.05 8.84 8.23
N PHE A 379 -3.57 8.56 9.42
CA PHE A 379 -3.90 7.23 9.93
C PHE A 379 -4.84 7.31 11.13
#